data_416a6c1fa1a706449b89bc8156a3e667
#
_entry.id   416a6c1fa1a706449b89bc8156a3e667
#
_cell.length_a   1.000
_cell.length_b   1.000
_cell.length_c   1.000
_cell.angle_alpha   90.00
_cell.angle_beta   90.00
_cell.angle_gamma   90.00
#
_symmetry.space_group_name_H-M   'P 1'
#
loop_
_entity.id
_entity.type
_entity.pdbx_description
1 polymer ?
#
loop_
_entity_poly.entity_id
_entity_poly.type
_entity_poly.pdbx_seq_one_letter_code
_entity_poly.pdbx_strand_id
1 'polypeptide(L)'
;MCSAYFAVTLPSGEVFLCERNTMNSSCKDKTSVLKEDLLIVSQREIAPRIFEMKLSGEMVLDMAPGQFLHLRVPDPSKLLRRPISICQIDKVNKVATIVYRVERAGTTILSQLKAGDRVDTMGPQGNSFDLSVISAGQTALLIGGGIGVPPLVETAKQLAAKGVKVVSVLGFATKDAVILEEELSAYAKVYVTTDDGSYLSLIHI
;
A
#
# COMPACT_ATOMS: atom_id res chain seq x y z
N MET A 1 3.87 11.69 -8.91
CA MET A 1 2.61 11.32 -8.24
C MET A 1 2.34 9.88 -8.57
N CYS A 2 2.38 8.98 -7.59
CA CYS A 2 2.05 7.57 -7.82
C CYS A 2 0.54 7.41 -7.70
N SER A 3 -0.11 7.02 -8.78
CA SER A 3 -1.55 6.79 -8.81
C SER A 3 -1.82 5.30 -8.70
N ALA A 4 -2.54 4.90 -7.67
CA ALA A 4 -3.16 3.59 -7.58
C ALA A 4 -4.66 3.78 -7.86
N TYR A 5 -5.20 2.99 -8.75
CA TYR A 5 -6.61 3.02 -9.12
C TYR A 5 -7.25 1.69 -8.73
N PHE A 6 -8.48 1.79 -8.28
CA PHE A 6 -9.33 0.65 -7.99
C PHE A 6 -10.57 0.74 -8.87
N ALA A 7 -10.81 -0.29 -9.66
CA ALA A 7 -11.98 -0.37 -10.53
C ALA A 7 -12.79 -1.63 -10.20
N VAL A 8 -14.10 -1.52 -10.17
CA VAL A 8 -15.02 -2.64 -9.94
C VAL A 8 -15.85 -2.85 -11.21
N THR A 9 -15.91 -4.10 -11.69
CA THR A 9 -16.83 -4.48 -12.75
C THR A 9 -18.10 -5.03 -12.13
N LEU A 10 -19.23 -4.38 -12.40
CA LEU A 10 -20.56 -4.86 -12.00
C LEU A 10 -21.06 -5.96 -12.94
N PRO A 11 -22.05 -6.78 -12.51
CA PRO A 11 -22.69 -7.78 -13.38
C PRO A 11 -23.31 -7.19 -14.66
N SER A 12 -23.64 -5.88 -14.67
CA SER A 12 -24.11 -5.14 -15.84
C SER A 12 -23.04 -4.80 -16.87
N GLY A 13 -21.76 -5.12 -16.59
CA GLY A 13 -20.61 -4.75 -17.45
C GLY A 13 -20.11 -3.33 -17.24
N GLU A 14 -20.68 -2.56 -16.32
CA GLU A 14 -20.21 -1.22 -15.99
C GLU A 14 -18.96 -1.26 -15.11
N VAL A 15 -18.00 -0.40 -15.40
CA VAL A 15 -16.76 -0.25 -14.64
C VAL A 15 -16.84 0.99 -13.76
N PHE A 16 -16.81 0.82 -12.45
CA PHE A 16 -16.67 1.93 -11.52
C PHE A 16 -15.19 2.16 -11.22
N LEU A 17 -14.69 3.34 -11.59
CA LEU A 17 -13.40 3.84 -11.15
C LEU A 17 -13.57 4.48 -9.78
N CYS A 18 -13.08 3.86 -8.73
CA CYS A 18 -12.95 4.49 -7.43
C CYS A 18 -11.67 5.34 -7.42
N GLU A 19 -11.76 6.55 -7.93
CA GLU A 19 -10.75 7.56 -7.66
C GLU A 19 -10.80 7.95 -6.19
N ARG A 20 -9.64 8.32 -5.62
CA ARG A 20 -9.48 8.81 -4.22
C ARG A 20 -10.44 9.96 -3.85
N ASN A 21 -11.28 10.45 -4.74
CA ASN A 21 -12.02 11.72 -4.63
C ASN A 21 -13.54 11.63 -4.75
N THR A 22 -14.19 10.49 -4.70
CA THR A 22 -15.63 10.51 -4.50
C THR A 22 -15.93 10.79 -3.02
N MET A 23 -16.01 12.07 -2.69
CA MET A 23 -16.64 12.54 -1.45
C MET A 23 -18.11 12.14 -1.48
N ASN A 24 -18.42 10.96 -0.95
CA ASN A 24 -19.77 10.67 -0.56
C ASN A 24 -19.95 11.13 0.89
N SER A 25 -20.94 11.98 1.13
CA SER A 25 -21.21 12.76 2.33
C SER A 25 -21.72 11.98 3.54
N SER A 26 -21.28 10.73 3.72
CA SER A 26 -21.45 10.01 4.99
C SER A 26 -20.09 9.74 5.61
N CYS A 27 -19.44 10.82 6.07
CA CYS A 27 -18.27 10.72 6.93
C CYS A 27 -18.71 10.15 8.29
N LYS A 28 -18.89 8.85 8.37
CA LYS A 28 -19.01 8.11 9.62
C LYS A 28 -17.63 7.54 9.93
N ASP A 29 -17.18 7.89 11.12
CA ASP A 29 -15.94 7.55 11.81
C ASP A 29 -14.72 8.38 11.39
N LYS A 30 -14.58 9.52 12.09
CA LYS A 30 -13.29 10.15 12.33
C LYS A 30 -12.42 9.15 13.06
N THR A 31 -11.61 8.37 12.33
CA THR A 31 -10.49 7.68 12.93
C THR A 31 -9.64 8.76 13.58
N SER A 32 -9.56 8.76 14.91
CA SER A 32 -8.74 9.73 15.63
C SER A 32 -7.29 9.52 15.16
N VAL A 33 -6.66 10.60 14.68
CA VAL A 33 -5.24 10.54 14.32
C VAL A 33 -4.46 10.25 15.59
N LEU A 34 -3.86 9.07 15.65
CA LEU A 34 -3.03 8.65 16.76
C LEU A 34 -1.60 9.14 16.54
N LYS A 35 -0.86 9.27 17.63
CA LYS A 35 0.58 9.47 17.60
C LYS A 35 1.23 8.41 18.47
N GLU A 36 2.16 7.65 17.89
CA GLU A 36 2.84 6.55 18.55
C GLU A 36 4.28 6.41 18.03
N ASP A 37 5.19 6.04 18.91
CA ASP A 37 6.55 5.64 18.55
C ASP A 37 6.56 4.16 18.20
N LEU A 38 6.37 3.85 16.90
CA LEU A 38 6.33 2.47 16.42
C LEU A 38 7.72 1.84 16.44
N LEU A 39 7.78 0.57 16.86
CA LEU A 39 9.01 -0.22 16.86
C LEU A 39 9.28 -0.75 15.44
N ILE A 40 10.49 -0.55 14.94
CA ILE A 40 10.94 -1.19 13.70
C ILE A 40 11.29 -2.65 14.01
N VAL A 41 10.48 -3.56 13.49
CA VAL A 41 10.70 -5.02 13.62
C VAL A 41 11.75 -5.49 12.62
N SER A 42 11.69 -4.97 11.39
CA SER A 42 12.67 -5.25 10.34
C SER A 42 12.67 -4.14 9.29
N GLN A 43 13.79 -3.98 8.62
CA GLN A 43 13.93 -3.16 7.43
C GLN A 43 14.89 -3.81 6.46
N ARG A 44 14.54 -3.83 5.17
CA ARG A 44 15.38 -4.37 4.09
C ARG A 44 15.14 -3.62 2.78
N GLU A 45 16.15 -3.57 1.94
CA GLU A 45 16.01 -3.15 0.54
C GLU A 45 15.43 -4.32 -0.26
N ILE A 46 14.33 -4.08 -0.99
CA ILE A 46 13.63 -5.10 -1.78
C ILE A 46 13.81 -4.91 -3.29
N ALA A 47 14.21 -3.71 -3.71
CA ALA A 47 14.61 -3.36 -5.07
C ALA A 47 15.50 -2.10 -4.98
N PRO A 48 16.21 -1.70 -6.03
CA PRO A 48 17.11 -0.55 -5.98
C PRO A 48 16.44 0.70 -5.42
N ARG A 49 16.90 1.16 -4.25
CA ARG A 49 16.39 2.31 -3.49
C ARG A 49 14.93 2.15 -3.00
N ILE A 50 14.39 0.94 -2.98
CA ILE A 50 13.04 0.65 -2.45
C ILE A 50 13.19 -0.24 -1.21
N PHE A 51 12.65 0.25 -0.10
CA PHE A 51 12.76 -0.37 1.22
C PHE A 51 11.39 -0.85 1.70
N GLU A 52 11.38 -2.05 2.26
CA GLU A 52 10.31 -2.58 3.09
C GLU A 52 10.67 -2.34 4.56
N MET A 53 9.75 -1.78 5.33
CA MET A 53 9.88 -1.62 6.78
C MET A 53 8.65 -2.20 7.47
N LYS A 54 8.88 -3.06 8.47
CA LYS A 54 7.83 -3.61 9.34
C LYS A 54 7.82 -2.86 10.66
N LEU A 55 6.66 -2.36 11.01
CA LEU A 55 6.42 -1.50 12.18
C LEU A 55 5.44 -2.17 13.14
N SER A 56 5.75 -2.20 14.43
CA SER A 56 4.86 -2.76 15.45
C SER A 56 4.41 -1.71 16.46
N GLY A 57 3.12 -1.77 16.82
CA GLY A 57 2.47 -0.92 17.82
C GLY A 57 0.96 -1.08 17.86
N GLU A 58 0.34 -0.41 18.83
CA GLU A 58 -1.12 -0.48 19.05
C GLU A 58 -1.91 0.18 17.91
N MET A 59 -1.36 1.23 17.31
CA MET A 59 -1.94 1.95 16.16
C MET A 59 -2.32 1.01 14.99
N VAL A 60 -1.65 -0.13 14.86
CA VAL A 60 -1.93 -1.11 13.79
C VAL A 60 -3.37 -1.64 13.84
N LEU A 61 -3.98 -1.69 15.02
CA LEU A 61 -5.36 -2.15 15.20
C LEU A 61 -6.38 -1.25 14.49
N ASP A 62 -6.07 0.04 14.34
CA ASP A 62 -6.94 1.05 13.72
C ASP A 62 -6.69 1.23 12.22
N MET A 63 -5.67 0.56 11.67
CA MET A 63 -5.32 0.68 10.26
C MET A 63 -6.31 -0.03 9.34
N ALA A 64 -6.50 0.54 8.15
CA ALA A 64 -7.33 0.00 7.08
C ALA A 64 -6.64 0.18 5.70
N PRO A 65 -7.01 -0.64 4.69
CA PRO A 65 -6.41 -0.57 3.36
C PRO A 65 -6.62 0.80 2.70
N GLY A 66 -5.60 1.29 2.00
CA GLY A 66 -5.62 2.60 1.33
C GLY A 66 -5.20 3.78 2.21
N GLN A 67 -5.05 3.58 3.52
CA GLN A 67 -4.52 4.59 4.43
C GLN A 67 -2.99 4.69 4.37
N PHE A 68 -2.45 5.72 5.02
CA PHE A 68 -1.02 6.00 5.08
C PHE A 68 -0.60 6.47 6.47
N LEU A 69 0.68 6.45 6.73
CA LEU A 69 1.33 6.91 7.95
C LEU A 69 2.21 8.13 7.66
N HIS A 70 2.27 9.07 8.59
CA HIS A 70 3.20 10.17 8.59
C HIS A 70 4.39 9.89 9.52
N LEU A 71 5.51 9.49 8.96
CA LEU A 71 6.73 9.18 9.70
C LEU A 71 7.57 10.44 9.94
N ARG A 72 7.99 10.66 11.16
CA ARG A 72 8.96 11.71 11.50
C ARG A 72 10.37 11.22 11.18
N VAL A 73 11.10 12.04 10.43
CA VAL A 73 12.53 11.78 10.19
C VAL A 73 13.29 12.11 11.47
N PRO A 74 14.18 11.22 11.99
CA PRO A 74 14.94 11.45 13.20
C PRO A 74 16.12 12.43 12.97
N ASP A 75 15.82 13.59 12.41
CA ASP A 75 16.74 14.70 12.15
C ASP A 75 16.00 16.01 12.40
N PRO A 76 16.45 16.84 13.36
CA PRO A 76 15.81 18.11 13.71
C PRO A 76 15.69 19.10 12.55
N SER A 77 16.56 19.00 11.54
CA SER A 77 16.50 19.84 10.34
C SER A 77 15.38 19.43 9.37
N LYS A 78 14.75 18.27 9.57
CA LYS A 78 13.70 17.71 8.71
C LYS A 78 12.34 17.84 9.39
N LEU A 79 11.76 19.03 9.35
CA LEU A 79 10.52 19.35 10.06
C LEU A 79 9.31 18.57 9.54
N LEU A 80 9.24 18.34 8.24
CA LEU A 80 8.09 17.67 7.63
C LEU A 80 8.16 16.15 7.79
N ARG A 81 7.03 15.54 8.18
CA ARG A 81 6.86 14.09 8.17
C ARG A 81 6.77 13.55 6.75
N ARG A 82 7.04 12.27 6.58
CA ARG A 82 6.97 11.56 5.29
C ARG A 82 5.69 10.75 5.25
N PRO A 83 4.74 11.06 4.32
CA PRO A 83 3.56 10.25 4.10
C PRO A 83 3.95 8.97 3.35
N ILE A 84 3.72 7.83 3.96
CA ILE A 84 4.02 6.50 3.38
C ILE A 84 2.77 5.64 3.48
N SER A 85 2.33 5.08 2.36
CA SER A 85 1.16 4.21 2.31
C SER A 85 1.39 2.90 3.06
N ILE A 86 0.34 2.41 3.71
CA ILE A 86 0.32 1.10 4.36
C ILE A 86 0.24 0.04 3.27
N CYS A 87 1.14 -0.95 3.32
CA CYS A 87 1.22 -2.05 2.36
C CYS A 87 0.45 -3.28 2.87
N GLN A 88 0.72 -3.71 4.11
CA GLN A 88 0.06 -4.85 4.73
C GLN A 88 -0.24 -4.56 6.21
N ILE A 89 -1.29 -5.20 6.72
CA ILE A 89 -1.76 -5.05 8.09
C ILE A 89 -1.93 -6.44 8.72
N ASP A 90 -1.18 -6.69 9.78
CA ASP A 90 -1.34 -7.86 10.64
C ASP A 90 -1.81 -7.39 12.03
N LYS A 91 -3.12 -7.40 12.22
CA LYS A 91 -3.73 -6.99 13.50
C LYS A 91 -3.48 -7.98 14.63
N VAL A 92 -3.25 -9.25 14.31
CA VAL A 92 -3.00 -10.29 15.31
C VAL A 92 -1.65 -10.06 15.99
N ASN A 93 -0.61 -9.83 15.19
CA ASN A 93 0.74 -9.58 15.68
C ASN A 93 1.02 -8.09 15.90
N LYS A 94 0.05 -7.20 15.61
CA LYS A 94 0.17 -5.74 15.68
C LYS A 94 1.35 -5.23 14.85
N VAL A 95 1.50 -5.75 13.62
CA VAL A 95 2.57 -5.38 12.69
C VAL A 95 1.98 -4.81 11.40
N ALA A 96 2.44 -3.65 11.00
CA ALA A 96 2.17 -3.06 9.68
C ALA A 96 3.43 -3.08 8.83
N THR A 97 3.27 -3.39 7.55
CA THR A 97 4.34 -3.27 6.55
C THR A 97 4.11 -2.01 5.72
N ILE A 98 5.15 -1.23 5.56
CA ILE A 98 5.19 -0.10 4.63
C ILE A 98 6.31 -0.31 3.62
N VAL A 99 6.13 0.23 2.40
CA VAL A 99 7.15 0.19 1.36
C VAL A 99 7.33 1.60 0.83
N TYR A 100 8.57 2.05 0.72
CA TYR A 100 8.89 3.40 0.28
C TYR A 100 10.15 3.45 -0.56
N ARG A 101 10.23 4.49 -1.42
CA ARG A 101 11.42 4.77 -2.23
C ARG A 101 12.28 5.82 -1.56
N VAL A 102 13.58 5.60 -1.59
CA VAL A 102 14.58 6.60 -1.20
C VAL A 102 14.75 7.60 -2.35
N GLU A 103 14.20 8.81 -2.17
CA GLU A 103 14.27 9.88 -3.18
C GLU A 103 15.13 11.06 -2.73
N ARG A 104 14.96 11.49 -1.48
CA ARG A 104 15.61 12.68 -0.91
C ARG A 104 16.10 12.41 0.51
N ALA A 105 16.81 13.38 1.08
CA ALA A 105 17.46 13.27 2.39
C ALA A 105 16.58 12.64 3.50
N GLY A 106 15.29 12.97 3.58
CA GLY A 106 14.42 12.42 4.61
C GLY A 106 14.23 10.90 4.51
N THR A 107 13.96 10.37 3.31
CA THR A 107 13.83 8.92 3.08
C THR A 107 15.20 8.22 3.12
N THR A 108 16.29 8.92 2.79
CA THR A 108 17.66 8.41 3.00
C THR A 108 17.94 8.19 4.49
N ILE A 109 17.55 9.13 5.36
CA ILE A 109 17.74 8.96 6.81
C ILE A 109 16.85 7.81 7.33
N LEU A 110 15.60 7.73 6.88
CA LEU A 110 14.70 6.61 7.26
C LEU A 110 15.28 5.25 6.85
N SER A 111 15.94 5.13 5.69
CA SER A 111 16.54 3.87 5.24
C SER A 111 17.78 3.42 6.04
N GLN A 112 18.31 4.28 6.89
CA GLN A 112 19.43 3.95 7.78
C GLN A 112 18.98 3.40 9.14
N LEU A 113 17.69 3.50 9.46
CA LEU A 113 17.11 2.92 10.68
C LEU A 113 17.17 1.40 10.64
N LYS A 114 17.21 0.77 11.81
CA LYS A 114 17.39 -0.68 11.95
C LYS A 114 16.30 -1.29 12.84
N ALA A 115 16.20 -2.60 12.79
CA ALA A 115 15.39 -3.34 13.76
C ALA A 115 15.80 -2.97 15.20
N GLY A 116 14.80 -2.69 16.03
CA GLY A 116 14.98 -2.19 17.40
C GLY A 116 14.87 -0.66 17.54
N ASP A 117 15.07 0.11 16.47
CA ASP A 117 14.82 1.55 16.50
C ASP A 117 13.32 1.85 16.59
N ARG A 118 12.99 3.08 17.02
CA ARG A 118 11.61 3.59 17.04
C ARG A 118 11.46 4.77 16.11
N VAL A 119 10.27 4.87 15.52
CA VAL A 119 9.92 6.00 14.65
C VAL A 119 8.64 6.66 15.12
N ASP A 120 8.71 7.97 15.42
CA ASP A 120 7.57 8.79 15.76
C ASP A 120 6.61 8.87 14.57
N THR A 121 5.44 8.26 14.72
CA THR A 121 4.45 8.06 13.67
C THR A 121 3.14 8.74 14.04
N MET A 122 2.54 9.41 13.08
CA MET A 122 1.16 9.89 13.16
C MET A 122 0.30 9.13 12.15
N GLY A 123 -0.83 8.60 12.57
CA GLY A 123 -1.74 7.85 11.70
C GLY A 123 -2.78 7.05 12.47
N PRO A 124 -3.48 6.13 11.80
CA PRO A 124 -3.57 6.08 10.34
C PRO A 124 -4.26 7.32 9.77
N GLN A 125 -3.90 7.73 8.55
CA GLN A 125 -4.49 8.89 7.89
C GLN A 125 -5.03 8.56 6.51
N GLY A 126 -5.91 9.42 6.01
CA GLY A 126 -6.60 9.24 4.74
C GLY A 126 -7.84 8.34 4.88
N ASN A 127 -8.69 8.40 3.87
CA ASN A 127 -9.84 7.52 3.78
C ASN A 127 -9.37 6.13 3.36
N SER A 128 -9.92 5.09 4.00
CA SER A 128 -9.75 3.72 3.54
C SER A 128 -10.49 3.51 2.21
N PHE A 129 -10.07 2.52 1.45
CA PHE A 129 -10.89 2.06 0.33
C PHE A 129 -12.20 1.45 0.86
N ASP A 130 -13.33 1.89 0.31
CA ASP A 130 -14.62 1.29 0.65
C ASP A 130 -14.77 -0.06 -0.07
N LEU A 131 -14.42 -1.12 0.62
CA LEU A 131 -14.56 -2.49 0.10
C LEU A 131 -15.98 -3.04 0.29
N SER A 132 -16.93 -2.29 0.88
CA SER A 132 -18.31 -2.74 1.06
C SER A 132 -19.11 -2.71 -0.24
N VAL A 133 -18.66 -1.92 -1.21
CA VAL A 133 -19.31 -1.76 -2.51
C VAL A 133 -19.18 -2.98 -3.43
N ILE A 134 -18.32 -3.94 -3.06
CA ILE A 134 -18.09 -5.15 -3.86
C ILE A 134 -18.45 -6.41 -3.06
N SER A 135 -19.13 -7.34 -3.72
CA SER A 135 -19.64 -8.58 -3.15
C SER A 135 -18.87 -9.81 -3.64
N ALA A 136 -18.98 -10.91 -2.89
CA ALA A 136 -18.43 -12.21 -3.29
C ALA A 136 -18.88 -12.60 -4.70
N GLY A 137 -17.99 -13.22 -5.48
CA GLY A 137 -18.22 -13.63 -6.86
C GLY A 137 -18.01 -12.54 -7.92
N GLN A 138 -17.96 -11.27 -7.52
CA GLN A 138 -17.60 -10.18 -8.43
C GLN A 138 -16.08 -10.14 -8.69
N THR A 139 -15.67 -9.34 -9.69
CA THR A 139 -14.26 -9.14 -10.04
C THR A 139 -13.83 -7.72 -9.72
N ALA A 140 -12.72 -7.57 -9.00
CA ALA A 140 -12.05 -6.32 -8.76
C ALA A 140 -10.79 -6.22 -9.62
N LEU A 141 -10.59 -5.08 -10.27
CA LEU A 141 -9.37 -4.75 -10.99
C LEU A 141 -8.57 -3.72 -10.19
N LEU A 142 -7.36 -4.08 -9.80
CA LEU A 142 -6.41 -3.22 -9.13
C LEU A 142 -5.32 -2.79 -10.11
N ILE A 143 -5.09 -1.49 -10.24
CA ILE A 143 -4.06 -0.95 -11.15
C ILE A 143 -3.10 -0.11 -10.34
N GLY A 144 -1.81 -0.39 -10.45
CA GLY A 144 -0.76 0.35 -9.72
C GLY A 144 0.53 0.47 -10.50
N GLY A 145 1.24 1.58 -10.30
CA GLY A 145 2.54 1.83 -10.93
C GLY A 145 3.63 2.14 -9.89
N GLY A 146 4.79 1.50 -10.03
CA GLY A 146 5.94 1.75 -9.16
C GLY A 146 5.60 1.73 -7.68
N ILE A 147 5.91 2.80 -6.95
CA ILE A 147 5.62 2.92 -5.51
C ILE A 147 4.13 3.15 -5.18
N GLY A 148 3.24 3.12 -6.17
CA GLY A 148 1.79 3.05 -5.98
C GLY A 148 1.25 1.63 -5.80
N VAL A 149 2.05 0.60 -6.02
CA VAL A 149 1.67 -0.81 -5.85
C VAL A 149 1.47 -1.24 -4.38
N PRO A 150 2.30 -0.80 -3.40
CA PRO A 150 2.18 -1.26 -2.02
C PRO A 150 0.78 -1.21 -1.41
N PRO A 151 -0.02 -0.13 -1.51
CA PRO A 151 -1.36 -0.10 -0.91
C PRO A 151 -2.35 -1.10 -1.52
N LEU A 152 -2.05 -1.69 -2.67
CA LEU A 152 -2.90 -2.68 -3.31
C LEU A 152 -2.81 -4.06 -2.65
N VAL A 153 -1.72 -4.37 -1.93
CA VAL A 153 -1.51 -5.69 -1.32
C VAL A 153 -2.55 -5.98 -0.25
N GLU A 154 -2.73 -5.08 0.72
CA GLU A 154 -3.76 -5.27 1.76
C GLU A 154 -5.17 -5.24 1.16
N THR A 155 -5.39 -4.41 0.14
CA THR A 155 -6.66 -4.34 -0.58
C THR A 155 -6.99 -5.67 -1.25
N ALA A 156 -6.03 -6.26 -1.99
CA ALA A 156 -6.18 -7.56 -2.63
C ALA A 156 -6.47 -8.67 -1.62
N LYS A 157 -5.73 -8.70 -0.51
CA LYS A 157 -5.90 -9.65 0.59
C LYS A 157 -7.31 -9.60 1.17
N GLN A 158 -7.83 -8.41 1.48
CA GLN A 158 -9.17 -8.27 2.06
C GLN A 158 -10.27 -8.59 1.06
N LEU A 159 -10.10 -8.24 -0.22
CA LEU A 159 -11.05 -8.59 -1.28
C LEU A 159 -11.11 -10.10 -1.51
N ALA A 160 -9.94 -10.76 -1.59
CA ALA A 160 -9.88 -12.21 -1.74
C ALA A 160 -10.53 -12.93 -0.55
N ALA A 161 -10.31 -12.45 0.69
CA ALA A 161 -10.96 -12.98 1.89
C ALA A 161 -12.49 -12.84 1.86
N LYS A 162 -13.04 -11.88 1.12
CA LYS A 162 -14.48 -11.70 0.88
C LYS A 162 -15.03 -12.59 -0.27
N GLY A 163 -14.18 -13.39 -0.93
CA GLY A 163 -14.58 -14.19 -2.09
C GLY A 163 -14.71 -13.40 -3.38
N VAL A 164 -14.09 -12.24 -3.47
CA VAL A 164 -13.98 -11.42 -4.69
C VAL A 164 -12.85 -11.95 -5.55
N LYS A 165 -13.04 -12.04 -6.86
CA LYS A 165 -11.96 -12.35 -7.81
C LYS A 165 -11.12 -11.09 -8.00
N VAL A 166 -9.82 -11.18 -7.70
CA VAL A 166 -8.93 -10.03 -7.83
C VAL A 166 -8.01 -10.19 -9.01
N VAL A 167 -7.93 -9.16 -9.84
CA VAL A 167 -6.98 -9.03 -10.95
C VAL A 167 -6.14 -7.79 -10.68
N SER A 168 -4.82 -7.90 -10.75
CA SER A 168 -3.91 -6.77 -10.56
C SER A 168 -3.07 -6.54 -11.81
N VAL A 169 -3.02 -5.29 -12.26
CA VAL A 169 -2.16 -4.85 -13.37
C VAL A 169 -1.13 -3.88 -12.81
N LEU A 170 0.14 -4.26 -12.90
CA LEU A 170 1.25 -3.54 -12.30
C LEU A 170 2.18 -3.00 -13.38
N GLY A 171 2.54 -1.72 -13.29
CA GLY A 171 3.47 -1.05 -14.20
C GLY A 171 4.74 -0.62 -13.48
N PHE A 172 5.90 -0.88 -14.08
CA PHE A 172 7.20 -0.45 -13.55
C PHE A 172 8.08 0.11 -14.66
N ALA A 173 9.12 0.86 -14.31
CA ALA A 173 10.04 1.38 -15.31
C ALA A 173 10.89 0.27 -15.93
N THR A 174 11.42 -0.64 -15.11
CA THR A 174 12.31 -1.73 -15.50
C THR A 174 12.00 -2.99 -14.70
N LYS A 175 12.51 -4.13 -15.12
CA LYS A 175 12.42 -5.40 -14.40
C LYS A 175 12.97 -5.30 -12.97
N ASP A 176 14.09 -4.62 -12.76
CA ASP A 176 14.72 -4.50 -11.44
C ASP A 176 13.89 -3.64 -10.46
N ALA A 177 12.93 -2.86 -10.97
CA ALA A 177 12.02 -2.06 -10.17
C ALA A 177 10.73 -2.81 -9.80
N VAL A 178 10.53 -4.03 -10.28
CA VAL A 178 9.35 -4.86 -9.96
C VAL A 178 9.39 -5.25 -8.48
N ILE A 179 8.30 -4.95 -7.78
CA ILE A 179 8.14 -5.25 -6.36
C ILE A 179 6.77 -5.87 -6.08
N LEU A 180 6.68 -6.69 -5.05
CA LEU A 180 5.42 -7.21 -4.48
C LEU A 180 4.57 -8.06 -5.45
N GLU A 181 5.15 -8.58 -6.53
CA GLU A 181 4.46 -9.46 -7.46
C GLU A 181 4.06 -10.78 -6.78
N GLU A 182 4.97 -11.38 -6.01
CA GLU A 182 4.71 -12.64 -5.30
C GLU A 182 3.66 -12.44 -4.20
N GLU A 183 3.76 -11.37 -3.42
CA GLU A 183 2.82 -11.04 -2.37
C GLU A 183 1.41 -10.81 -2.91
N LEU A 184 1.28 -10.12 -4.04
CA LEU A 184 -0.01 -9.92 -4.70
C LEU A 184 -0.53 -11.19 -5.33
N SER A 185 0.33 -12.04 -5.88
CA SER A 185 -0.05 -13.30 -6.53
C SER A 185 -0.69 -14.29 -5.55
N ALA A 186 -0.47 -14.13 -4.25
CA ALA A 186 -1.16 -14.91 -3.21
C ALA A 186 -2.67 -14.61 -3.13
N TYR A 187 -3.12 -13.46 -3.64
CA TYR A 187 -4.49 -12.96 -3.51
C TYR A 187 -5.15 -12.61 -4.84
N ALA A 188 -4.38 -12.42 -5.91
CA ALA A 188 -4.82 -11.89 -7.19
C ALA A 188 -4.18 -12.61 -8.36
N LYS A 189 -4.84 -12.57 -9.52
CA LYS A 189 -4.17 -12.83 -10.78
C LYS A 189 -3.39 -11.59 -11.17
N VAL A 190 -2.06 -11.68 -11.21
CA VAL A 190 -1.18 -10.53 -11.41
C VAL A 190 -0.65 -10.47 -12.83
N TYR A 191 -0.64 -9.28 -13.40
CA TYR A 191 -0.03 -8.97 -14.68
C TYR A 191 0.94 -7.83 -14.48
N VAL A 192 2.19 -8.02 -14.93
CA VAL A 192 3.24 -7.01 -14.81
C VAL A 192 3.66 -6.55 -16.19
N THR A 193 3.89 -5.25 -16.34
CA THR A 193 4.46 -4.63 -17.53
C THR A 193 5.57 -3.67 -17.13
N THR A 194 6.56 -3.48 -18.00
CA THR A 194 7.63 -2.50 -17.82
C THR A 194 7.71 -1.57 -19.02
N ASP A 195 8.07 -0.31 -18.75
CA ASP A 195 8.14 0.74 -19.78
C ASP A 195 9.21 0.43 -20.82
N ASP A 196 10.33 -0.22 -20.41
CA ASP A 196 11.44 -0.61 -21.27
C ASP A 196 11.26 -1.99 -21.93
N GLY A 197 10.17 -2.69 -21.67
CA GLY A 197 9.89 -4.02 -22.20
C GLY A 197 10.78 -5.13 -21.61
N SER A 198 11.57 -4.85 -20.58
CA SER A 198 12.50 -5.83 -19.97
C SER A 198 11.80 -6.94 -19.20
N TYR A 199 10.52 -6.74 -18.84
CA TYR A 199 9.69 -7.73 -18.17
C TYR A 199 8.23 -7.62 -18.62
N LEU A 200 7.73 -8.74 -19.15
CA LEU A 200 6.32 -8.92 -19.47
C LEU A 200 5.88 -10.23 -18.82
N SER A 201 5.02 -10.14 -17.83
CA SER A 201 4.22 -11.27 -17.42
C SER A 201 3.14 -11.45 -18.50
N LEU A 202 3.42 -12.32 -19.48
CA LEU A 202 2.55 -12.52 -20.63
C LEU A 202 1.21 -13.08 -20.18
N ILE A 203 0.18 -12.29 -20.42
CA ILE A 203 -1.17 -12.78 -20.59
C ILE A 203 -1.14 -13.67 -21.84
N HIS A 204 -1.21 -14.97 -21.67
CA HIS A 204 -1.74 -15.80 -22.74
C HIS A 204 -3.25 -15.55 -22.78
N ILE A 205 -3.66 -14.72 -23.71
CA ILE A 205 -5.07 -14.61 -24.13
C ILE A 205 -5.41 -15.83 -24.94
#